data_5ece86ad91eb3bf70743bcc19dc30baa
#
_entry.id   5ece86ad91eb3bf70743bcc19dc30baa
#
_cell.length_a   1.000
_cell.length_b   1.000
_cell.length_c   1.000
_cell.angle_alpha   90.00
_cell.angle_beta   90.00
_cell.angle_gamma   90.00
#
_symmetry.space_group_name_H-M   'P 1'
#
loop_
_entity.id
_entity.type
_entity.pdbx_description
1 polymer ?
#
loop_
_entity_poly.entity_id
_entity_poly.type
_entity_poly.pdbx_seq_one_letter_code
_entity_poly.pdbx_strand_id
1 'polypeptide(L)'
;VDFLSYFLMDFVKQLQSPTLSFLIGGMVIAALGSQLQIPESICKIIVFMLLTKIGLTGGQAIRNSNLAEMVLPVTFSIVLGILIVFIARYTLAKMPKVKVVDAIATGGLFGAVSGSTMAAALTVLEEQNIQYEAWAGALYPFMDIPALVTAIVVANIYLNKRKRKADEYLSKQEYTSPAGASASPAGALPVGALPAGTSFSTTGDYSSVAGTAPSTAGDYPSSRQEYRSKKKPPADNRVKIWPIVQESLQGPALSAMLLGLALGIFARPESVYESFYDPLFRGLLSILMVVMGMEAWSRIGELRKVAQWYVVYSVAAPLVHGFIAFGLGMIAHYTTGFSMGGVVVLAVIASSSSDISGPPTLRAGIPSANPSAYIGASTAIGTPIAIGLGIPLFLGLAQAIGGS
;
A
#
# COMPACT_ATOMS: atom_id res chain seq x y z
N VAL A 1 -16.08 31.60 -16.40
CA VAL A 1 -14.66 31.80 -16.78
C VAL A 1 -13.81 31.95 -15.52
N ASP A 2 -14.38 32.42 -14.43
CA ASP A 2 -13.62 32.82 -13.25
C ASP A 2 -13.17 31.63 -12.37
N PHE A 3 -13.99 30.58 -12.23
CA PHE A 3 -13.62 29.41 -11.40
C PHE A 3 -12.34 28.71 -11.91
N LEU A 4 -12.24 28.48 -13.21
CA LEU A 4 -11.08 27.78 -13.79
C LEU A 4 -9.80 28.62 -13.68
N SER A 5 -9.89 29.93 -13.84
CA SER A 5 -8.75 30.83 -13.70
C SER A 5 -8.31 30.97 -12.23
N TYR A 6 -9.25 31.06 -11.28
CA TYR A 6 -8.95 31.02 -9.86
C TYR A 6 -8.31 29.71 -9.46
N PHE A 7 -8.90 28.60 -9.88
CA PHE A 7 -8.35 27.26 -9.63
C PHE A 7 -6.93 27.11 -10.18
N LEU A 8 -6.67 27.54 -11.43
CA LEU A 8 -5.33 27.45 -12.02
C LEU A 8 -4.32 28.36 -11.29
N MET A 9 -4.72 29.56 -10.88
CA MET A 9 -3.84 30.44 -10.10
C MET A 9 -3.51 29.85 -8.72
N ASP A 10 -4.50 29.33 -8.02
CA ASP A 10 -4.29 28.69 -6.72
C ASP A 10 -3.49 27.40 -6.86
N PHE A 11 -3.73 26.62 -7.91
CA PHE A 11 -2.93 25.44 -8.24
C PHE A 11 -1.45 25.81 -8.46
N VAL A 12 -1.16 26.85 -9.23
CA VAL A 12 0.22 27.31 -9.43
C VAL A 12 0.85 27.83 -8.13
N LYS A 13 0.11 28.55 -7.29
CA LYS A 13 0.59 28.97 -5.96
C LYS A 13 0.89 27.76 -5.08
N GLN A 14 0.06 26.72 -5.13
CA GLN A 14 0.27 25.52 -4.34
C GLN A 14 1.46 24.68 -4.84
N LEU A 15 1.75 24.68 -6.15
CA LEU A 15 3.01 24.09 -6.67
C LEU A 15 4.25 24.79 -6.11
N GLN A 16 4.12 26.04 -5.67
CA GLN A 16 5.16 26.81 -4.98
C GLN A 16 5.17 26.59 -3.45
N SER A 17 4.21 25.83 -2.92
CA SER A 17 4.22 25.48 -1.50
C SER A 17 5.50 24.72 -1.13
N PRO A 18 6.06 24.93 0.07
CA PRO A 18 7.26 24.24 0.50
C PRO A 18 7.14 22.72 0.34
N THR A 19 6.03 22.14 0.75
CA THR A 19 5.78 20.70 0.68
C THR A 19 5.92 20.14 -0.73
N LEU A 20 5.26 20.77 -1.72
CA LEU A 20 5.32 20.33 -3.12
C LEU A 20 6.65 20.66 -3.77
N SER A 21 7.26 21.79 -3.45
CA SER A 21 8.57 22.16 -3.96
C SER A 21 9.64 21.14 -3.57
N PHE A 22 9.64 20.63 -2.33
CA PHE A 22 10.55 19.57 -1.90
C PHE A 22 10.28 18.23 -2.59
N LEU A 23 9.02 17.86 -2.83
CA LEU A 23 8.66 16.67 -3.61
C LEU A 23 9.20 16.75 -5.05
N ILE A 24 8.92 17.87 -5.73
CA ILE A 24 9.38 18.13 -7.11
C ILE A 24 10.90 18.17 -7.13
N GLY A 25 11.53 18.85 -6.18
CA GLY A 25 12.99 18.91 -6.02
C GLY A 25 13.60 17.52 -5.90
N GLY A 26 13.02 16.63 -5.10
CA GLY A 26 13.41 15.23 -4.99
C GLY A 26 13.35 14.48 -6.30
N MET A 27 12.26 14.66 -7.07
CA MET A 27 12.14 14.06 -8.42
C MET A 27 13.21 14.59 -9.38
N VAL A 28 13.46 15.89 -9.36
CA VAL A 28 14.44 16.55 -10.24
C VAL A 28 15.86 16.08 -9.95
N ILE A 29 16.30 16.06 -8.68
CA ILE A 29 17.65 15.60 -8.33
C ILE A 29 17.86 14.12 -8.67
N ALA A 30 16.82 13.29 -8.50
CA ALA A 30 16.88 11.89 -8.92
C ALA A 30 16.95 11.75 -10.45
N ALA A 31 16.19 12.57 -11.19
CA ALA A 31 16.23 12.62 -12.66
C ALA A 31 17.60 13.05 -13.19
N LEU A 32 18.30 13.92 -12.47
CA LEU A 32 19.67 14.37 -12.78
C LEU A 32 20.74 13.34 -12.40
N GLY A 33 20.36 12.17 -11.88
CA GLY A 33 21.28 11.11 -11.53
C GLY A 33 22.05 11.35 -10.20
N SER A 34 21.46 12.10 -9.26
CA SER A 34 22.04 12.30 -7.94
C SER A 34 22.29 10.98 -7.22
N GLN A 35 23.43 10.86 -6.57
CA GLN A 35 23.79 9.74 -5.71
C GLN A 35 23.33 9.94 -4.25
N LEU A 36 22.53 10.94 -3.98
CA LEU A 36 21.96 11.17 -2.67
C LEU A 36 21.11 9.97 -2.27
N GLN A 37 21.47 9.33 -1.16
CA GLN A 37 20.73 8.21 -0.59
C GLN A 37 20.46 8.51 0.88
N ILE A 38 19.18 8.54 1.24
CA ILE A 38 18.77 8.64 2.64
C ILE A 38 18.44 7.21 3.10
N PRO A 39 19.16 6.69 4.14
CA PRO A 39 18.91 5.35 4.63
C PRO A 39 17.45 5.13 5.04
N GLU A 40 16.91 3.97 4.73
CA GLU A 40 15.50 3.61 5.05
C GLU A 40 15.19 3.72 6.54
N SER A 41 16.19 3.46 7.41
CA SER A 41 16.06 3.63 8.86
C SER A 41 15.77 5.07 9.27
N ILE A 42 16.39 6.06 8.60
CA ILE A 42 16.12 7.48 8.83
C ILE A 42 14.71 7.84 8.37
N CYS A 43 14.29 7.36 7.22
CA CYS A 43 12.91 7.56 6.74
C CYS A 43 11.89 6.99 7.73
N LYS A 44 12.14 5.80 8.28
CA LYS A 44 11.27 5.18 9.30
C LYS A 44 11.18 6.02 10.58
N ILE A 45 12.29 6.59 11.05
CA ILE A 45 12.30 7.49 12.22
C ILE A 45 11.51 8.77 11.91
N ILE A 46 11.70 9.38 10.73
CA ILE A 46 10.96 10.57 10.33
C ILE A 46 9.45 10.28 10.32
N VAL A 47 9.04 9.18 9.69
CA VAL A 47 7.63 8.76 9.65
C VAL A 47 7.09 8.49 11.05
N PHE A 48 7.87 7.81 11.91
CA PHE A 48 7.51 7.62 13.31
C PHE A 48 7.23 8.95 14.01
N MET A 49 8.10 9.94 13.87
CA MET A 49 7.94 11.25 14.50
C MET A 49 6.73 12.02 13.96
N LEU A 50 6.53 12.04 12.64
CA LEU A 50 5.40 12.72 12.01
C LEU A 50 4.06 12.11 12.44
N LEU A 51 3.94 10.79 12.41
CA LEU A 51 2.71 10.10 12.78
C LEU A 51 2.46 10.13 14.29
N THR A 52 3.50 10.10 15.11
CA THR A 52 3.35 10.33 16.56
C THR A 52 2.80 11.73 16.85
N LYS A 53 3.32 12.78 16.17
CA LYS A 53 2.78 14.16 16.31
C LYS A 53 1.31 14.20 15.95
N ILE A 54 0.93 13.65 14.80
CA ILE A 54 -0.47 13.61 14.35
C ILE A 54 -1.35 12.82 15.32
N GLY A 55 -0.85 11.69 15.83
CA GLY A 55 -1.53 10.91 16.85
C GLY A 55 -1.74 11.69 18.17
N LEU A 56 -0.70 12.39 18.65
CA LEU A 56 -0.78 13.23 19.86
C LEU A 56 -1.84 14.32 19.69
N THR A 57 -1.80 15.05 18.59
CA THR A 57 -2.81 16.09 18.28
C THR A 57 -4.22 15.50 18.23
N GLY A 58 -4.38 14.38 17.50
CA GLY A 58 -5.67 13.70 17.40
C GLY A 58 -6.18 13.18 18.74
N GLY A 59 -5.30 12.62 19.58
CA GLY A 59 -5.65 12.11 20.89
C GLY A 59 -6.07 13.22 21.88
N GLN A 60 -5.34 14.33 21.90
CA GLN A 60 -5.71 15.52 22.68
C GLN A 60 -7.07 16.08 22.22
N ALA A 61 -7.30 16.13 20.92
CA ALA A 61 -8.56 16.59 20.35
C ALA A 61 -9.73 15.67 20.72
N ILE A 62 -9.57 14.35 20.60
CA ILE A 62 -10.60 13.35 20.98
C ILE A 62 -10.97 13.48 22.44
N ARG A 63 -9.99 13.68 23.32
CA ARG A 63 -10.22 13.90 24.75
C ARG A 63 -11.15 15.08 25.04
N ASN A 64 -11.09 16.12 24.20
CA ASN A 64 -11.80 17.38 24.37
C ASN A 64 -13.02 17.53 23.43
N SER A 65 -13.27 16.58 22.54
CA SER A 65 -14.33 16.67 21.52
C SER A 65 -15.56 15.83 21.89
N ASN A 66 -16.67 16.16 21.23
CA ASN A 66 -17.87 15.33 21.28
C ASN A 66 -17.70 14.12 20.34
N LEU A 67 -17.61 12.92 20.91
CA LEU A 67 -17.45 11.68 20.15
C LEU A 67 -18.57 11.46 19.11
N ALA A 68 -19.77 12.02 19.32
CA ALA A 68 -20.88 11.89 18.38
C ALA A 68 -20.57 12.52 17.01
N GLU A 69 -19.80 13.60 16.98
CA GLU A 69 -19.40 14.28 15.73
C GLU A 69 -18.41 13.45 14.90
N MET A 70 -17.65 12.56 15.56
CA MET A 70 -16.67 11.68 14.90
C MET A 70 -17.31 10.45 14.26
N VAL A 71 -18.47 10.00 14.74
CA VAL A 71 -19.07 8.70 14.31
C VAL A 71 -19.24 8.63 12.80
N LEU A 72 -19.75 9.67 12.18
CA LEU A 72 -20.04 9.67 10.74
C LEU A 72 -18.77 9.72 9.89
N PRO A 73 -17.79 10.63 10.12
CA PRO A 73 -16.50 10.63 9.42
C PRO A 73 -15.72 9.32 9.59
N VAL A 74 -15.71 8.73 10.78
CA VAL A 74 -15.08 7.43 11.05
C VAL A 74 -15.77 6.32 10.25
N THR A 75 -17.11 6.29 10.24
CA THR A 75 -17.86 5.31 9.46
C THR A 75 -17.56 5.44 7.97
N PHE A 76 -17.51 6.66 7.45
CA PHE A 76 -17.16 6.92 6.06
C PHE A 76 -15.72 6.48 5.73
N SER A 77 -14.77 6.70 6.63
CA SER A 77 -13.39 6.23 6.46
C SER A 77 -13.32 4.70 6.33
N ILE A 78 -14.03 3.97 7.19
CA ILE A 78 -14.13 2.50 7.12
C ILE A 78 -14.73 2.05 5.78
N VAL A 79 -15.87 2.65 5.41
CA VAL A 79 -16.58 2.33 4.17
C VAL A 79 -15.71 2.62 2.95
N LEU A 80 -14.99 3.76 2.93
CA LEU A 80 -14.09 4.15 1.84
C LEU A 80 -12.94 3.14 1.69
N GLY A 81 -12.27 2.76 2.78
CA GLY A 81 -11.20 1.78 2.73
C GLY A 81 -11.64 0.46 2.09
N ILE A 82 -12.82 -0.04 2.47
CA ILE A 82 -13.43 -1.24 1.88
C ILE A 82 -13.82 -1.02 0.42
N LEU A 83 -14.51 0.07 0.11
CA LEU A 83 -15.04 0.41 -1.20
C LEU A 83 -13.94 0.50 -2.26
N ILE A 84 -12.82 1.13 -1.94
CA ILE A 84 -11.69 1.32 -2.87
C ILE A 84 -11.11 -0.04 -3.31
N VAL A 85 -11.01 -1.02 -2.42
CA VAL A 85 -10.59 -2.38 -2.78
C VAL A 85 -11.54 -2.99 -3.82
N PHE A 86 -12.85 -2.82 -3.63
CA PHE A 86 -13.84 -3.32 -4.58
C PHE A 86 -13.83 -2.54 -5.89
N ILE A 87 -13.61 -1.22 -5.88
CA ILE A 87 -13.42 -0.42 -7.10
C ILE A 87 -12.28 -1.02 -7.93
N ALA A 88 -11.09 -1.23 -7.35
CA ALA A 88 -9.98 -1.85 -8.06
C ALA A 88 -10.31 -3.27 -8.55
N ARG A 89 -10.98 -4.07 -7.71
CA ARG A 89 -11.41 -5.43 -8.06
C ARG A 89 -12.36 -5.48 -9.26
N TYR A 90 -13.23 -4.51 -9.42
CA TYR A 90 -14.24 -4.50 -10.48
C TYR A 90 -13.92 -3.60 -11.67
N THR A 91 -12.91 -2.75 -11.57
CA THR A 91 -12.40 -1.91 -12.67
C THR A 91 -11.05 -2.42 -13.18
N LEU A 92 -9.98 -2.25 -12.42
CA LEU A 92 -8.62 -2.60 -12.82
C LEU A 92 -8.48 -4.10 -13.15
N ALA A 93 -9.10 -5.00 -12.38
CA ALA A 93 -9.02 -6.44 -12.63
C ALA A 93 -9.72 -6.91 -13.92
N LYS A 94 -10.53 -6.07 -14.56
CA LYS A 94 -11.14 -6.37 -15.87
C LYS A 94 -10.28 -5.93 -17.04
N MET A 95 -9.19 -5.20 -16.78
CA MET A 95 -8.33 -4.68 -17.83
C MET A 95 -7.43 -5.77 -18.42
N PRO A 96 -7.10 -5.69 -19.72
CA PRO A 96 -6.23 -6.67 -20.37
C PRO A 96 -4.87 -6.77 -19.68
N LYS A 97 -4.34 -7.99 -19.56
CA LYS A 97 -3.04 -8.30 -18.94
C LYS A 97 -2.90 -7.94 -17.45
N VAL A 98 -3.99 -7.63 -16.78
CA VAL A 98 -4.02 -7.39 -15.32
C VAL A 98 -4.46 -8.66 -14.60
N LYS A 99 -3.65 -9.14 -13.67
CA LYS A 99 -4.04 -10.25 -12.81
C LYS A 99 -4.98 -9.76 -11.71
N VAL A 100 -6.04 -10.52 -11.46
CA VAL A 100 -7.05 -10.19 -10.45
C VAL A 100 -6.42 -9.98 -9.06
N VAL A 101 -5.44 -10.79 -8.71
CA VAL A 101 -4.74 -10.71 -7.41
C VAL A 101 -3.94 -9.42 -7.30
N ASP A 102 -3.24 -9.04 -8.37
CA ASP A 102 -2.46 -7.79 -8.43
C ASP A 102 -3.39 -6.57 -8.35
N ALA A 103 -4.55 -6.61 -9.02
CA ALA A 103 -5.56 -5.55 -8.93
C ALA A 103 -6.13 -5.40 -7.52
N ILE A 104 -6.39 -6.52 -6.82
CA ILE A 104 -6.87 -6.49 -5.43
C ILE A 104 -5.79 -5.91 -4.51
N ALA A 105 -4.52 -6.31 -4.67
CA ALA A 105 -3.40 -5.75 -3.92
C ALA A 105 -3.23 -4.24 -4.19
N THR A 106 -3.37 -3.82 -5.46
CA THR A 106 -3.39 -2.39 -5.83
C THR A 106 -4.52 -1.66 -5.10
N GLY A 107 -5.74 -2.22 -5.12
CA GLY A 107 -6.87 -1.67 -4.37
C GLY A 107 -6.62 -1.59 -2.86
N GLY A 108 -5.91 -2.56 -2.30
CA GLY A 108 -5.47 -2.55 -0.90
C GLY A 108 -4.56 -1.37 -0.58
N LEU A 109 -3.55 -1.09 -1.45
CA LEU A 109 -2.67 0.07 -1.26
C LEU A 109 -3.39 1.40 -1.45
N PHE A 110 -4.26 1.51 -2.46
CA PHE A 110 -5.02 2.74 -2.74
C PHE A 110 -6.17 2.97 -1.76
N GLY A 111 -6.63 1.95 -1.06
CA GLY A 111 -7.59 2.07 0.03
C GLY A 111 -6.93 2.33 1.39
N ALA A 112 -5.67 1.98 1.52
CA ALA A 112 -4.85 2.26 2.69
C ALA A 112 -4.24 3.67 2.60
N VAL A 113 -4.00 4.28 3.75
CA VAL A 113 -3.63 5.71 3.83
C VAL A 113 -2.12 5.91 3.81
N SER A 114 -1.66 6.94 3.11
CA SER A 114 -0.29 7.44 3.21
C SER A 114 -0.16 8.45 4.34
N GLY A 115 0.68 8.14 5.33
CA GLY A 115 0.99 9.06 6.42
C GLY A 115 1.69 10.33 5.94
N SER A 116 2.54 10.25 4.91
CA SER A 116 3.22 11.39 4.31
C SER A 116 2.26 12.33 3.57
N THR A 117 1.30 11.76 2.82
CA THR A 117 0.27 12.55 2.13
C THR A 117 -0.66 13.24 3.12
N MET A 118 -1.05 12.55 4.18
CA MET A 118 -1.85 13.15 5.24
C MET A 118 -1.11 14.29 5.93
N ALA A 119 0.16 14.09 6.30
CA ALA A 119 0.99 15.12 6.90
C ALA A 119 1.12 16.35 5.97
N ALA A 120 1.30 16.12 4.67
CA ALA A 120 1.33 17.18 3.66
C ALA A 120 0.02 17.97 3.62
N ALA A 121 -1.13 17.28 3.62
CA ALA A 121 -2.45 17.93 3.60
C ALA A 121 -2.68 18.79 4.84
N LEU A 122 -2.40 18.26 6.03
CA LEU A 122 -2.54 19.02 7.28
C LEU A 122 -1.65 20.26 7.29
N THR A 123 -0.40 20.16 6.81
CA THR A 123 0.51 21.30 6.70
C THR A 123 -0.03 22.36 5.75
N VAL A 124 -0.56 21.98 4.58
CA VAL A 124 -1.13 22.93 3.62
C VAL A 124 -2.37 23.61 4.20
N LEU A 125 -3.23 22.90 4.91
CA LEU A 125 -4.39 23.49 5.60
C LEU A 125 -3.95 24.51 6.67
N GLU A 126 -2.93 24.18 7.47
CA GLU A 126 -2.35 25.09 8.47
C GLU A 126 -1.73 26.33 7.81
N GLU A 127 -0.97 26.18 6.73
CA GLU A 127 -0.35 27.28 5.98
C GLU A 127 -1.40 28.24 5.39
N GLN A 128 -2.56 27.73 5.01
CA GLN A 128 -3.67 28.52 4.47
C GLN A 128 -4.67 28.98 5.53
N ASN A 129 -4.40 28.73 6.81
CA ASN A 129 -5.28 29.04 7.94
C ASN A 129 -6.70 28.45 7.81
N ILE A 130 -6.82 27.29 7.15
CA ILE A 130 -8.10 26.60 7.01
C ILE A 130 -8.32 25.71 8.24
N GLN A 131 -9.44 25.96 8.92
CA GLN A 131 -9.80 25.23 10.12
C GLN A 131 -10.24 23.81 9.79
N TYR A 132 -9.71 22.85 10.53
CA TYR A 132 -10.11 21.44 10.48
C TYR A 132 -10.15 20.88 11.90
N GLU A 133 -10.88 19.80 12.11
CA GLU A 133 -10.90 19.12 13.40
C GLU A 133 -9.51 18.54 13.72
N ALA A 134 -8.97 18.89 14.85
CA ALA A 134 -7.65 18.41 15.26
C ALA A 134 -7.59 16.86 15.37
N TRP A 135 -8.75 16.19 15.52
CA TRP A 135 -8.84 14.73 15.50
C TRP A 135 -8.93 14.14 14.08
N ALA A 136 -9.04 14.97 13.02
CA ALA A 136 -9.19 14.47 11.64
C ALA A 136 -8.03 13.52 11.22
N GLY A 137 -6.82 13.75 11.74
CA GLY A 137 -5.70 12.82 11.55
C GLY A 137 -5.96 11.42 12.11
N ALA A 138 -6.81 11.28 13.12
CA ALA A 138 -7.18 9.98 13.69
C ALA A 138 -8.08 9.14 12.77
N LEU A 139 -8.58 9.66 11.65
CA LEU A 139 -9.29 8.90 10.62
C LEU A 139 -8.38 7.88 9.90
N TYR A 140 -7.07 8.09 9.94
CA TYR A 140 -6.06 7.22 9.30
C TYR A 140 -6.28 5.73 9.58
N PRO A 141 -6.25 5.22 10.83
CA PRO A 141 -6.37 3.79 11.11
C PRO A 141 -7.74 3.22 10.71
N PHE A 142 -8.79 4.03 10.77
CA PHE A 142 -10.14 3.62 10.42
C PHE A 142 -10.34 3.40 8.92
N MET A 143 -9.47 3.92 8.09
CA MET A 143 -9.45 3.65 6.65
C MET A 143 -8.37 2.61 6.27
N ASP A 144 -7.17 2.73 6.83
CA ASP A 144 -6.00 1.90 6.51
C ASP A 144 -6.24 0.41 6.81
N ILE A 145 -6.66 0.09 8.04
CA ILE A 145 -6.86 -1.29 8.48
C ILE A 145 -7.96 -2.00 7.68
N PRO A 146 -9.19 -1.44 7.53
CA PRO A 146 -10.23 -2.08 6.74
C PRO A 146 -9.84 -2.32 5.29
N ALA A 147 -9.08 -1.42 4.66
CA ALA A 147 -8.60 -1.59 3.29
C ALA A 147 -7.66 -2.78 3.15
N LEU A 148 -6.62 -2.86 3.99
CA LEU A 148 -5.64 -3.94 3.95
C LEU A 148 -6.28 -5.30 4.28
N VAL A 149 -7.10 -5.36 5.32
CA VAL A 149 -7.84 -6.57 5.69
C VAL A 149 -8.75 -7.03 4.56
N THR A 150 -9.52 -6.11 3.97
CA THR A 150 -10.43 -6.43 2.85
C THR A 150 -9.66 -6.96 1.65
N ALA A 151 -8.55 -6.32 1.27
CA ALA A 151 -7.72 -6.76 0.15
C ALA A 151 -7.21 -8.20 0.36
N ILE A 152 -6.66 -8.49 1.54
CA ILE A 152 -6.13 -9.82 1.86
C ILE A 152 -7.24 -10.87 1.88
N VAL A 153 -8.38 -10.56 2.52
CA VAL A 153 -9.53 -11.48 2.57
C VAL A 153 -10.09 -11.77 1.17
N VAL A 154 -10.32 -10.73 0.37
CA VAL A 154 -10.87 -10.87 -0.99
C VAL A 154 -9.91 -11.63 -1.91
N ALA A 155 -8.60 -11.36 -1.82
CA ALA A 155 -7.58 -12.09 -2.57
C ALA A 155 -7.55 -13.58 -2.20
N ASN A 156 -7.57 -13.90 -0.91
CA ASN A 156 -7.58 -15.29 -0.43
C ASN A 156 -8.86 -16.03 -0.83
N ILE A 157 -10.04 -15.40 -0.74
CA ILE A 157 -11.29 -15.99 -1.23
C ILE A 157 -11.20 -16.27 -2.73
N TYR A 158 -10.66 -15.34 -3.52
CA TYR A 158 -10.48 -15.54 -4.96
C TYR A 158 -9.52 -16.69 -5.28
N LEU A 159 -8.37 -16.77 -4.62
CA LEU A 159 -7.37 -17.82 -4.80
C LEU A 159 -7.92 -19.20 -4.41
N ASN A 160 -8.60 -19.29 -3.27
CA ASN A 160 -9.23 -20.55 -2.82
C ASN A 160 -10.32 -21.01 -3.79
N LYS A 161 -11.15 -20.11 -4.31
CA LYS A 161 -12.15 -20.45 -5.31
C LYS A 161 -11.53 -20.95 -6.62
N ARG A 162 -10.42 -20.36 -7.04
CA ARG A 162 -9.67 -20.79 -8.23
C ARG A 162 -9.05 -22.17 -8.03
N LYS A 163 -8.47 -22.42 -6.85
CA LYS A 163 -7.88 -23.73 -6.49
C LYS A 163 -8.92 -24.84 -6.50
N ARG A 164 -10.08 -24.61 -5.88
CA ARG A 164 -11.21 -25.56 -5.88
C ARG A 164 -11.69 -25.91 -7.28
N LYS A 165 -11.79 -24.92 -8.18
CA LYS A 165 -12.16 -25.20 -9.58
C LYS A 165 -11.11 -26.04 -10.31
N ALA A 166 -9.82 -25.79 -10.09
CA ALA A 166 -8.74 -26.57 -10.69
C ALA A 166 -8.79 -28.03 -10.19
N ASP A 167 -8.98 -28.24 -8.89
CA ASP A 167 -9.09 -29.57 -8.29
C ASP A 167 -10.33 -30.34 -8.82
N GLU A 168 -11.44 -29.63 -9.01
CA GLU A 168 -12.67 -30.20 -9.61
C GLU A 168 -12.47 -30.60 -11.07
N TYR A 169 -11.74 -29.80 -11.85
CA TYR A 169 -11.40 -30.14 -13.23
C TYR A 169 -10.50 -31.39 -13.31
N LEU A 170 -9.50 -31.50 -12.46
CA LEU A 170 -8.60 -32.67 -12.41
C LEU A 170 -9.35 -33.92 -12.00
N SER A 171 -10.22 -33.86 -10.99
CA SER A 171 -11.02 -35.01 -10.57
C SER A 171 -12.02 -35.49 -11.66
N LYS A 172 -12.63 -34.55 -12.42
CA LYS A 172 -13.49 -34.91 -13.54
C LYS A 172 -12.73 -35.57 -14.70
N GLN A 173 -11.49 -35.14 -14.95
CA GLN A 173 -10.64 -35.71 -15.99
C GLN A 173 -10.17 -37.12 -15.62
N GLU A 174 -9.95 -37.42 -14.34
CA GLU A 174 -9.60 -38.73 -13.82
C GLU A 174 -10.78 -39.73 -13.94
N TYR A 175 -12.03 -39.25 -13.79
CA TYR A 175 -13.24 -40.06 -13.98
C TYR A 175 -13.63 -40.29 -15.45
N THR A 176 -13.14 -39.46 -16.39
CA THR A 176 -13.47 -39.57 -17.83
C THR A 176 -12.39 -40.31 -18.64
N SER A 177 -11.27 -40.70 -18.02
CA SER A 177 -10.32 -41.60 -18.67
C SER A 177 -10.92 -43.02 -18.72
N PRO A 178 -11.13 -43.62 -19.92
CA PRO A 178 -11.66 -44.98 -19.98
C PRO A 178 -10.68 -45.95 -19.33
N ALA A 179 -11.13 -46.62 -18.28
CA ALA A 179 -10.45 -47.79 -17.73
C ALA A 179 -10.50 -48.88 -18.78
N GLY A 180 -9.43 -49.00 -19.56
CA GLY A 180 -9.36 -50.04 -20.59
C GLY A 180 -8.33 -49.80 -21.67
N ALA A 181 -7.05 -49.70 -21.29
CA ALA A 181 -5.95 -50.02 -22.18
C ALA A 181 -4.82 -50.65 -21.36
N SER A 182 -4.94 -51.96 -21.18
CA SER A 182 -3.83 -52.79 -20.79
C SER A 182 -2.80 -52.76 -21.92
N ALA A 183 -1.76 -52.01 -21.78
CA ALA A 183 -0.59 -52.07 -22.66
C ALA A 183 0.36 -53.11 -22.13
N SER A 184 0.44 -54.24 -22.84
CA SER A 184 1.53 -55.21 -22.72
C SER A 184 2.87 -54.58 -23.10
N PRO A 185 3.95 -55.02 -22.45
CA PRO A 185 5.28 -54.51 -22.78
C PRO A 185 5.92 -55.42 -23.86
N ALA A 186 6.20 -54.83 -25.01
CA ALA A 186 7.20 -55.43 -25.94
C ALA A 186 7.70 -54.41 -26.94
N GLY A 187 9.01 -54.27 -27.03
CA GLY A 187 9.64 -53.61 -28.18
C GLY A 187 10.89 -52.82 -27.84
N ALA A 188 12.00 -53.52 -27.89
CA ALA A 188 13.35 -52.98 -27.72
C ALA A 188 13.75 -51.91 -28.75
N LEU A 189 14.71 -51.11 -28.31
CA LEU A 189 15.49 -50.06 -28.97
C LEU A 189 16.01 -50.34 -30.40
N PRO A 190 16.43 -49.32 -31.18
CA PRO A 190 17.87 -49.21 -31.34
C PRO A 190 18.48 -47.82 -31.10
N VAL A 191 19.70 -47.90 -30.63
CA VAL A 191 20.71 -46.86 -30.45
C VAL A 191 21.10 -46.26 -31.83
N GLY A 192 21.26 -44.96 -31.87
CA GLY A 192 21.79 -44.23 -33.05
C GLY A 192 22.26 -42.83 -32.75
N ALA A 193 23.55 -42.74 -32.51
CA ALA A 193 24.48 -41.65 -32.90
C ALA A 193 24.19 -40.16 -32.59
N LEU A 194 25.01 -39.62 -31.72
CA LEU A 194 25.40 -38.19 -31.61
C LEU A 194 26.25 -37.73 -32.81
N PRO A 195 26.28 -36.46 -33.12
CA PRO A 195 27.57 -35.81 -33.38
C PRO A 195 27.92 -34.73 -32.39
N ALA A 196 29.23 -34.70 -32.13
CA ALA A 196 29.95 -33.81 -31.25
C ALA A 196 30.08 -32.40 -31.79
N GLY A 197 30.30 -31.47 -30.88
CA GLY A 197 31.10 -30.25 -31.10
C GLY A 197 30.38 -28.95 -30.91
N THR A 198 30.60 -28.31 -29.77
CA THR A 198 31.37 -27.04 -29.72
C THR A 198 31.51 -26.58 -28.27
N SER A 199 32.75 -26.51 -27.88
CA SER A 199 33.27 -25.92 -26.64
C SER A 199 33.16 -24.40 -26.67
N PHE A 200 32.71 -23.80 -25.56
CA PHE A 200 33.12 -22.44 -25.20
C PHE A 200 33.48 -22.40 -23.74
N SER A 201 34.77 -22.23 -23.49
CA SER A 201 35.39 -21.92 -22.22
C SER A 201 35.25 -20.44 -21.94
N THR A 202 34.92 -20.05 -20.72
CA THR A 202 35.43 -18.85 -20.10
C THR A 202 35.63 -19.08 -18.61
N THR A 203 36.89 -19.02 -18.26
CA THR A 203 37.55 -18.96 -16.97
C THR A 203 37.06 -17.79 -16.11
N GLY A 204 36.97 -18.04 -14.80
CA GLY A 204 36.82 -17.01 -13.78
C GLY A 204 37.02 -17.63 -12.40
N ASP A 205 38.26 -17.73 -11.97
CA ASP A 205 38.74 -18.09 -10.62
C ASP A 205 38.07 -17.26 -9.52
N TYR A 206 37.73 -17.92 -8.41
CA TYR A 206 38.10 -17.46 -7.08
C TYR A 206 38.20 -18.64 -6.07
N SER A 207 39.35 -18.69 -5.43
CA SER A 207 39.93 -19.65 -4.50
C SER A 207 39.10 -19.97 -3.26
N SER A 208 38.99 -21.23 -2.95
CA SER A 208 39.50 -22.07 -1.85
C SER A 208 39.56 -21.49 -0.44
N VAL A 209 38.90 -22.15 0.51
CA VAL A 209 39.50 -22.55 1.78
C VAL A 209 39.00 -23.96 2.14
N ALA A 210 39.95 -24.82 2.39
CA ALA A 210 39.79 -26.23 2.73
C ALA A 210 39.42 -26.41 4.22
N GLY A 211 38.66 -27.43 4.51
CA GLY A 211 38.42 -27.94 5.86
C GLY A 211 37.98 -29.40 5.80
N THR A 212 38.95 -30.27 5.98
CA THR A 212 39.03 -31.70 6.30
C THR A 212 37.72 -32.43 6.68
N ALA A 213 37.52 -33.54 5.97
CA ALA A 213 36.70 -34.69 6.36
C ALA A 213 37.39 -35.62 7.37
N PRO A 214 36.64 -36.44 8.09
CA PRO A 214 36.97 -37.83 8.10
C PRO A 214 35.82 -38.78 7.75
N SER A 215 36.18 -39.79 6.98
CA SER A 215 35.46 -40.96 6.60
C SER A 215 35.12 -41.85 7.78
N THR A 216 33.89 -42.37 7.86
CA THR A 216 33.63 -43.73 8.39
C THR A 216 32.48 -44.34 7.62
N ALA A 217 32.77 -45.47 7.01
CA ALA A 217 31.85 -46.40 6.42
C ALA A 217 31.03 -47.09 7.51
N GLY A 218 29.77 -47.31 7.25
CA GLY A 218 28.87 -48.06 8.12
C GLY A 218 27.53 -48.33 7.47
N ASP A 219 27.34 -49.56 7.01
CA ASP A 219 26.14 -50.37 6.82
C ASP A 219 24.80 -49.72 6.48
N TYR A 220 24.32 -50.05 5.30
CA TYR A 220 22.91 -49.96 4.92
C TYR A 220 22.15 -51.24 5.35
N PRO A 221 21.04 -51.12 6.07
CA PRO A 221 19.95 -52.06 5.96
C PRO A 221 18.86 -51.49 5.06
N SER A 222 18.60 -52.21 3.99
CA SER A 222 17.42 -52.08 3.15
C SER A 222 16.15 -52.35 3.96
N SER A 223 15.40 -51.32 4.28
CA SER A 223 14.02 -51.51 4.68
C SER A 223 13.13 -50.57 3.84
N ARG A 224 12.41 -51.24 2.96
CA ARG A 224 11.29 -50.73 2.18
C ARG A 224 10.20 -50.32 3.16
N GLN A 225 10.29 -49.06 3.66
CA GLN A 225 9.20 -48.50 4.43
C GLN A 225 8.21 -47.84 3.48
N GLU A 226 7.03 -48.47 3.44
CA GLU A 226 5.79 -47.91 2.91
C GLU A 226 5.65 -46.46 3.31
N TYR A 227 5.77 -45.56 2.33
CA TYR A 227 5.31 -44.19 2.46
C TYR A 227 3.78 -44.18 2.52
N ARG A 228 3.26 -44.52 3.69
CA ARG A 228 1.87 -44.25 4.02
C ARG A 228 1.70 -42.74 4.05
N SER A 229 1.25 -42.20 2.94
CA SER A 229 0.83 -40.82 2.79
C SER A 229 -0.14 -40.50 3.95
N LYS A 230 0.39 -39.91 5.02
CA LYS A 230 -0.46 -39.23 6.01
C LYS A 230 -1.16 -38.11 5.27
N LYS A 231 -2.44 -38.33 4.90
CA LYS A 231 -3.35 -37.25 4.55
C LYS A 231 -3.24 -36.22 5.66
N LYS A 232 -2.56 -35.10 5.37
CA LYS A 232 -2.69 -33.90 6.21
C LYS A 232 -4.18 -33.63 6.34
N PRO A 233 -4.69 -33.38 7.55
CA PRO A 233 -6.07 -32.96 7.72
C PRO A 233 -6.31 -31.77 6.80
N PRO A 234 -7.51 -31.59 6.22
CA PRO A 234 -7.81 -30.49 5.36
C PRO A 234 -7.47 -29.22 6.14
N ALA A 235 -6.50 -28.44 5.64
CA ALA A 235 -6.15 -27.16 6.23
C ALA A 235 -7.44 -26.37 6.31
N ASP A 236 -7.78 -25.89 7.49
CA ASP A 236 -8.94 -25.04 7.72
C ASP A 236 -8.79 -23.82 6.79
N ASN A 237 -9.51 -23.84 5.66
CA ASN A 237 -9.42 -22.85 4.60
C ASN A 237 -10.13 -21.53 5.00
N ARG A 238 -10.41 -21.35 6.29
CA ARG A 238 -10.97 -20.11 6.82
C ARG A 238 -9.84 -19.09 6.92
N VAL A 239 -10.00 -17.97 6.21
CA VAL A 239 -9.10 -16.82 6.34
C VAL A 239 -9.21 -16.32 7.78
N LYS A 240 -8.13 -16.45 8.54
CA LYS A 240 -8.08 -15.90 9.91
C LYS A 240 -7.85 -14.40 9.81
N ILE A 241 -8.89 -13.62 10.08
CA ILE A 241 -8.85 -12.14 9.98
C ILE A 241 -7.95 -11.54 11.06
N TRP A 242 -7.99 -12.11 12.28
CA TRP A 242 -7.25 -11.56 13.42
C TRP A 242 -5.74 -11.42 13.22
N PRO A 243 -4.99 -12.42 12.71
CA PRO A 243 -3.57 -12.26 12.38
C PRO A 243 -3.29 -11.12 11.40
N ILE A 244 -4.18 -10.92 10.41
CA ILE A 244 -4.05 -9.83 9.42
C ILE A 244 -4.20 -8.45 10.08
N VAL A 245 -5.22 -8.32 10.94
CA VAL A 245 -5.43 -7.10 11.73
C VAL A 245 -4.22 -6.84 12.64
N GLN A 246 -3.73 -7.89 13.31
CA GLN A 246 -2.57 -7.79 14.18
C GLN A 246 -1.31 -7.36 13.42
N GLU A 247 -1.07 -7.91 12.25
CA GLU A 247 0.07 -7.54 11.40
C GLU A 247 -0.04 -6.08 10.93
N SER A 248 -1.24 -5.63 10.55
CA SER A 248 -1.48 -4.22 10.20
C SER A 248 -1.23 -3.29 11.40
N LEU A 249 -1.73 -3.64 12.59
CA LEU A 249 -1.53 -2.85 13.81
C LEU A 249 -0.06 -2.79 14.26
N GLN A 250 0.72 -3.83 13.99
CA GLN A 250 2.15 -3.91 14.30
C GLN A 250 3.02 -3.18 13.28
N GLY A 251 2.46 -2.71 12.18
CA GLY A 251 3.16 -1.89 11.20
C GLY A 251 3.73 -0.61 11.84
N PRO A 252 4.98 -0.20 11.51
CA PRO A 252 5.67 0.89 12.20
C PRO A 252 4.92 2.23 12.13
N ALA A 253 4.30 2.54 11.02
CA ALA A 253 3.54 3.77 10.82
C ALA A 253 2.28 3.80 11.72
N LEU A 254 1.50 2.72 11.67
CA LEU A 254 0.26 2.63 12.44
C LEU A 254 0.54 2.55 13.94
N SER A 255 1.56 1.78 14.35
CA SER A 255 1.98 1.70 15.77
C SER A 255 2.40 3.07 16.31
N ALA A 256 3.16 3.86 15.54
CA ALA A 256 3.57 5.21 15.94
C ALA A 256 2.35 6.13 16.14
N MET A 257 1.41 6.09 15.21
CA MET A 257 0.21 6.90 15.30
C MET A 257 -0.70 6.49 16.47
N LEU A 258 -0.93 5.18 16.66
CA LEU A 258 -1.74 4.68 17.76
C LEU A 258 -1.09 4.97 19.12
N LEU A 259 0.24 4.90 19.22
CA LEU A 259 0.98 5.34 20.39
C LEU A 259 0.73 6.82 20.68
N GLY A 260 0.90 7.68 19.68
CA GLY A 260 0.61 9.11 19.81
C GLY A 260 -0.83 9.36 20.24
N LEU A 261 -1.79 8.69 19.60
CA LEU A 261 -3.21 8.79 19.93
C LEU A 261 -3.49 8.40 21.40
N ALA A 262 -2.97 7.25 21.83
CA ALA A 262 -3.13 6.78 23.20
C ALA A 262 -2.51 7.77 24.22
N LEU A 263 -1.30 8.25 23.95
CA LEU A 263 -0.64 9.24 24.80
C LEU A 263 -1.41 10.57 24.83
N GLY A 264 -1.97 11.01 23.70
CA GLY A 264 -2.80 12.21 23.61
C GLY A 264 -4.10 12.09 24.41
N ILE A 265 -4.72 10.90 24.44
CA ILE A 265 -5.95 10.64 25.21
C ILE A 265 -5.67 10.50 26.72
N PHE A 266 -4.67 9.68 27.09
CA PHE A 266 -4.48 9.24 28.48
C PHE A 266 -3.39 9.99 29.24
N ALA A 267 -2.43 10.60 28.54
CA ALA A 267 -1.36 11.39 29.14
C ALA A 267 -1.58 12.89 28.92
N ARG A 268 -0.64 13.70 29.45
CA ARG A 268 -0.59 15.15 29.22
C ARG A 268 0.76 15.52 28.57
N PRO A 269 0.92 15.22 27.28
CA PRO A 269 2.20 15.37 26.59
C PRO A 269 2.44 16.79 26.05
N GLU A 270 1.66 17.79 26.47
CA GLU A 270 1.63 19.13 25.90
C GLU A 270 3.02 19.77 25.84
N SER A 271 3.81 19.67 26.92
CA SER A 271 5.15 20.27 26.97
C SER A 271 6.14 19.67 25.96
N VAL A 272 6.09 18.33 25.77
CA VAL A 272 6.92 17.62 24.79
C VAL A 272 6.41 17.86 23.37
N TYR A 273 5.09 17.92 23.21
CA TYR A 273 4.46 18.25 21.94
C TYR A 273 4.93 19.64 21.43
N GLU A 274 4.79 20.68 22.24
CA GLU A 274 5.11 22.07 21.88
C GLU A 274 6.61 22.32 21.71
N SER A 275 7.46 21.68 22.54
CA SER A 275 8.90 21.92 22.51
C SER A 275 9.67 21.06 21.48
N PHE A 276 9.13 19.91 21.10
CA PHE A 276 9.85 18.95 20.28
C PHE A 276 9.10 18.56 19.00
N TYR A 277 7.89 17.99 19.11
CA TYR A 277 7.21 17.45 17.94
C TYR A 277 6.72 18.52 16.97
N ASP A 278 6.12 19.59 17.48
CA ASP A 278 5.54 20.65 16.63
C ASP A 278 6.60 21.45 15.87
N PRO A 279 7.69 21.95 16.47
CA PRO A 279 8.72 22.67 15.74
C PRO A 279 9.45 21.85 14.68
N LEU A 280 9.65 20.55 14.92
CA LEU A 280 10.37 19.67 13.99
C LEU A 280 9.50 19.17 12.83
N PHE A 281 8.19 19.25 12.94
CA PHE A 281 7.26 18.61 12.01
C PHE A 281 7.47 19.02 10.57
N ARG A 282 7.53 20.33 10.29
CA ARG A 282 7.69 20.87 8.93
C ARG A 282 9.06 20.53 8.33
N GLY A 283 10.11 20.57 9.13
CA GLY A 283 11.45 20.19 8.70
C GLY A 283 11.55 18.70 8.34
N LEU A 284 11.02 17.83 9.19
CA LEU A 284 10.98 16.39 8.93
C LEU A 284 10.12 16.04 7.71
N LEU A 285 8.98 16.72 7.56
CA LEU A 285 8.13 16.55 6.39
C LEU A 285 8.84 16.94 5.10
N SER A 286 9.58 18.06 5.09
CA SER A 286 10.33 18.49 3.90
C SER A 286 11.36 17.46 3.47
N ILE A 287 12.10 16.87 4.41
CA ILE A 287 13.05 15.77 4.11
C ILE A 287 12.30 14.56 3.54
N LEU A 288 11.19 14.18 4.16
CA LEU A 288 10.38 13.06 3.67
C LEU A 288 9.85 13.32 2.24
N MET A 289 9.43 14.54 1.93
CA MET A 289 8.98 14.91 0.57
C MET A 289 10.08 14.76 -0.47
N VAL A 290 11.34 15.14 -0.16
CA VAL A 290 12.49 14.89 -1.04
C VAL A 290 12.65 13.38 -1.28
N VAL A 291 12.63 12.58 -0.22
CA VAL A 291 12.74 11.11 -0.35
C VAL A 291 11.61 10.53 -1.21
N MET A 292 10.38 10.95 -0.97
CA MET A 292 9.22 10.50 -1.76
C MET A 292 9.35 10.87 -3.23
N GLY A 293 9.84 12.07 -3.53
CA GLY A 293 10.13 12.50 -4.89
C GLY A 293 11.20 11.65 -5.58
N MET A 294 12.30 11.37 -4.90
CA MET A 294 13.37 10.49 -5.41
C MET A 294 12.87 9.07 -5.64
N GLU A 295 12.10 8.53 -4.71
CA GLU A 295 11.55 7.18 -4.80
C GLU A 295 10.51 7.08 -5.94
N ALA A 296 9.65 8.07 -6.10
CA ALA A 296 8.70 8.13 -7.22
C ALA A 296 9.43 8.06 -8.58
N TRP A 297 10.48 8.86 -8.76
CA TRP A 297 11.29 8.81 -9.98
C TRP A 297 11.94 7.45 -10.22
N SER A 298 12.55 6.85 -9.21
CA SER A 298 13.24 5.56 -9.32
C SER A 298 12.28 4.43 -9.73
N ARG A 299 11.03 4.45 -9.24
CA ARG A 299 10.03 3.41 -9.53
C ARG A 299 9.32 3.55 -10.87
N ILE A 300 9.43 4.69 -11.56
CA ILE A 300 8.87 4.86 -12.92
C ILE A 300 9.41 3.77 -13.87
N GLY A 301 10.68 3.39 -13.73
CA GLY A 301 11.31 2.32 -14.52
C GLY A 301 10.69 0.94 -14.28
N GLU A 302 10.29 0.63 -13.06
CA GLU A 302 9.62 -0.62 -12.70
C GLU A 302 8.20 -0.67 -13.27
N LEU A 303 7.49 0.44 -13.20
CA LEU A 303 6.11 0.55 -13.68
C LEU A 303 5.99 0.36 -15.19
N ARG A 304 7.01 0.75 -15.96
CA ARG A 304 7.07 0.51 -17.43
C ARG A 304 7.07 -0.97 -17.80
N LYS A 305 7.45 -1.86 -16.88
CA LYS A 305 7.52 -3.32 -17.11
C LYS A 305 6.17 -4.03 -16.87
N VAL A 306 5.20 -3.35 -16.28
CA VAL A 306 3.86 -3.87 -16.01
C VAL A 306 2.82 -3.33 -17.00
N ALA A 307 1.60 -3.85 -16.94
CA ALA A 307 0.54 -3.44 -17.86
C ALA A 307 0.24 -1.93 -17.73
N GLN A 308 0.09 -1.25 -18.87
CA GLN A 308 -0.18 0.20 -18.93
C GLN A 308 -1.41 0.65 -18.12
N TRP A 309 -2.34 -0.26 -17.90
CA TRP A 309 -3.55 0.00 -17.09
C TRP A 309 -3.26 0.34 -15.64
N TYR A 310 -2.11 -0.10 -15.08
CA TYR A 310 -1.68 0.36 -13.75
C TYR A 310 -1.33 1.84 -13.75
N VAL A 311 -0.72 2.34 -14.82
CA VAL A 311 -0.43 3.78 -14.98
C VAL A 311 -1.72 4.59 -15.04
N VAL A 312 -2.66 4.17 -15.90
CA VAL A 312 -3.97 4.85 -16.03
C VAL A 312 -4.72 4.84 -14.71
N TYR A 313 -4.75 3.69 -14.03
CA TYR A 313 -5.39 3.57 -12.72
C TYR A 313 -4.72 4.46 -11.68
N SER A 314 -3.38 4.51 -11.65
CA SER A 314 -2.64 5.31 -10.66
C SER A 314 -2.84 6.82 -10.79
N VAL A 315 -3.18 7.30 -11.97
CA VAL A 315 -3.53 8.71 -12.20
C VAL A 315 -5.01 8.96 -11.85
N ALA A 316 -5.91 8.10 -12.32
CA ALA A 316 -7.35 8.31 -12.16
C ALA A 316 -7.86 7.98 -10.76
N ALA A 317 -7.35 6.91 -10.14
CA ALA A 317 -7.86 6.40 -8.87
C ALA A 317 -7.76 7.41 -7.72
N PRO A 318 -6.63 8.10 -7.47
CA PRO A 318 -6.54 9.12 -6.43
C PRO A 318 -7.64 10.17 -6.53
N LEU A 319 -7.88 10.66 -7.75
CA LEU A 319 -8.88 11.71 -7.98
C LEU A 319 -10.31 11.17 -7.77
N VAL A 320 -10.62 10.00 -8.36
CA VAL A 320 -11.95 9.39 -8.22
C VAL A 320 -12.27 9.06 -6.77
N HIS A 321 -11.33 8.43 -6.05
CA HIS A 321 -11.51 8.10 -4.64
C HIS A 321 -11.66 9.34 -3.77
N GLY A 322 -10.85 10.37 -4.04
CA GLY A 322 -10.94 11.64 -3.35
C GLY A 322 -12.28 12.35 -3.61
N PHE A 323 -12.81 12.35 -4.84
CA PHE A 323 -14.14 12.91 -5.11
C PHE A 323 -15.26 12.15 -4.40
N ILE A 324 -15.20 10.81 -4.34
CA ILE A 324 -16.17 10.01 -3.58
C ILE A 324 -16.11 10.40 -2.10
N ALA A 325 -14.90 10.49 -1.55
CA ALA A 325 -14.68 10.85 -0.14
C ALA A 325 -15.10 12.30 0.14
N PHE A 326 -14.82 13.22 -0.77
CA PHE A 326 -15.28 14.61 -0.67
C PHE A 326 -16.82 14.66 -0.59
N GLY A 327 -17.53 13.94 -1.46
CA GLY A 327 -18.99 13.84 -1.42
C GLY A 327 -19.52 13.29 -0.09
N LEU A 328 -18.91 12.23 0.46
CA LEU A 328 -19.25 11.70 1.77
C LEU A 328 -18.91 12.70 2.89
N GLY A 329 -17.76 13.37 2.79
CA GLY A 329 -17.38 14.45 3.71
C GLY A 329 -18.38 15.60 3.71
N MET A 330 -18.92 15.99 2.54
CA MET A 330 -19.97 17.00 2.43
C MET A 330 -21.28 16.54 3.11
N ILE A 331 -21.60 15.25 3.04
CA ILE A 331 -22.74 14.71 3.81
C ILE A 331 -22.49 14.88 5.31
N ALA A 332 -21.27 14.55 5.80
CA ALA A 332 -20.92 14.78 7.19
C ALA A 332 -20.94 16.27 7.55
N HIS A 333 -20.46 17.15 6.66
CA HIS A 333 -20.51 18.60 6.85
C HIS A 333 -21.91 19.10 7.13
N TYR A 334 -22.88 18.75 6.29
CA TYR A 334 -24.26 19.20 6.44
C TYR A 334 -25.04 18.51 7.58
N THR A 335 -24.61 17.32 8.00
CA THR A 335 -25.36 16.55 9.01
C THR A 335 -24.81 16.65 10.41
N THR A 336 -23.47 16.75 10.55
CA THR A 336 -22.80 16.73 11.86
C THR A 336 -21.99 18.01 12.14
N GLY A 337 -21.92 18.94 11.19
CA GLY A 337 -21.09 20.14 11.31
C GLY A 337 -19.60 19.89 11.08
N PHE A 338 -19.24 18.76 10.45
CA PHE A 338 -17.85 18.45 10.08
C PHE A 338 -17.28 19.60 9.25
N SER A 339 -16.10 20.13 9.60
CA SER A 339 -15.56 21.31 8.95
C SER A 339 -15.18 21.07 7.49
N MET A 340 -15.11 22.13 6.68
CA MET A 340 -14.64 22.02 5.29
C MET A 340 -13.18 21.55 5.22
N GLY A 341 -12.34 21.94 6.17
CA GLY A 341 -10.98 21.40 6.28
C GLY A 341 -10.97 19.91 6.60
N GLY A 342 -11.89 19.43 7.45
CA GLY A 342 -12.08 18.00 7.71
C GLY A 342 -12.54 17.24 6.46
N VAL A 343 -13.42 17.82 5.65
CA VAL A 343 -13.82 17.27 4.33
C VAL A 343 -12.62 17.12 3.41
N VAL A 344 -11.73 18.12 3.35
CA VAL A 344 -10.49 18.05 2.58
C VAL A 344 -9.58 16.95 3.11
N VAL A 345 -9.40 16.83 4.43
CA VAL A 345 -8.60 15.74 5.01
C VAL A 345 -9.15 14.39 4.60
N LEU A 346 -10.47 14.16 4.72
CA LEU A 346 -11.11 12.90 4.33
C LEU A 346 -10.90 12.60 2.83
N ALA A 347 -11.04 13.60 1.97
CA ALA A 347 -10.83 13.47 0.52
C ALA A 347 -9.37 13.13 0.20
N VAL A 348 -8.41 13.80 0.84
CA VAL A 348 -6.98 13.58 0.61
C VAL A 348 -6.52 12.22 1.11
N ILE A 349 -6.95 11.77 2.30
CA ILE A 349 -6.57 10.42 2.77
C ILE A 349 -7.15 9.33 1.86
N ALA A 350 -8.35 9.53 1.30
CA ALA A 350 -8.95 8.60 0.34
C ALA A 350 -8.28 8.66 -1.05
N SER A 351 -7.71 9.80 -1.44
CA SER A 351 -6.93 9.93 -2.67
C SER A 351 -5.51 9.40 -2.52
N SER A 352 -5.04 9.20 -1.29
CA SER A 352 -3.69 8.71 -1.02
C SER A 352 -3.54 7.22 -1.30
N SER A 353 -2.33 6.72 -1.22
CA SER A 353 -2.04 5.29 -1.28
C SER A 353 -0.89 4.96 -0.33
N SER A 354 -1.04 3.88 0.44
CA SER A 354 -0.05 3.51 1.46
C SER A 354 1.31 3.20 0.82
N ASP A 355 2.32 3.85 1.32
CA ASP A 355 3.71 3.76 0.85
C ASP A 355 4.62 2.98 1.82
N ILE A 356 4.30 2.96 3.12
CA ILE A 356 5.16 2.39 4.16
C ILE A 356 4.53 1.16 4.83
N SER A 357 3.31 1.26 5.34
CA SER A 357 2.65 0.18 6.09
C SER A 357 1.99 -0.87 5.20
N GLY A 358 1.41 -0.46 4.08
CA GLY A 358 0.68 -1.34 3.16
C GLY A 358 1.55 -2.36 2.42
N PRO A 359 2.70 -1.98 1.83
CA PRO A 359 3.53 -2.90 1.06
C PRO A 359 3.97 -4.16 1.81
N PRO A 360 4.55 -4.10 3.03
CA PRO A 360 4.92 -5.32 3.75
C PRO A 360 3.69 -6.17 4.12
N THR A 361 2.61 -5.57 4.59
CA THR A 361 1.37 -6.27 4.96
C THR A 361 0.76 -7.00 3.77
N LEU A 362 0.72 -6.39 2.58
CA LEU A 362 0.22 -7.05 1.38
C LEU A 362 1.17 -8.12 0.84
N ARG A 363 2.50 -7.94 0.97
CA ARG A 363 3.46 -9.01 0.61
C ARG A 363 3.26 -10.26 1.45
N ALA A 364 3.02 -10.11 2.75
CA ALA A 364 2.77 -11.22 3.65
C ALA A 364 1.38 -11.84 3.41
N GLY A 365 0.35 -11.00 3.29
CA GLY A 365 -1.04 -11.44 3.14
C GLY A 365 -1.42 -11.96 1.75
N ILE A 366 -0.76 -11.47 0.69
CA ILE A 366 -1.00 -11.83 -0.72
C ILE A 366 0.34 -12.11 -1.44
N PRO A 367 1.09 -13.15 -1.06
CA PRO A 367 2.43 -13.41 -1.62
C PRO A 367 2.43 -13.73 -3.12
N SER A 368 1.28 -14.06 -3.70
CA SER A 368 1.12 -14.31 -5.14
C SER A 368 0.93 -13.04 -5.97
N ALA A 369 0.73 -11.88 -5.36
CA ALA A 369 0.63 -10.60 -6.06
C ALA A 369 2.02 -10.10 -6.48
N ASN A 370 2.09 -9.42 -7.64
CA ASN A 370 3.33 -8.83 -8.15
C ASN A 370 3.63 -7.48 -7.46
N PRO A 371 4.67 -7.38 -6.61
CA PRO A 371 4.99 -6.15 -5.92
C PRO A 371 5.28 -4.97 -6.86
N SER A 372 5.96 -5.19 -7.99
CA SER A 372 6.24 -4.13 -8.97
C SER A 372 4.98 -3.50 -9.54
N ALA A 373 3.86 -4.26 -9.64
CA ALA A 373 2.60 -3.73 -10.12
C ALA A 373 1.95 -2.80 -9.09
N TYR A 374 1.68 -3.29 -7.87
CA TYR A 374 0.91 -2.51 -6.91
C TYR A 374 1.73 -1.45 -6.17
N ILE A 375 3.01 -1.74 -5.81
CA ILE A 375 3.90 -0.74 -5.17
C ILE A 375 4.33 0.30 -6.20
N GLY A 376 4.71 -0.12 -7.42
CA GLY A 376 5.07 0.80 -8.49
C GLY A 376 3.92 1.76 -8.83
N ALA A 377 2.68 1.25 -8.95
CA ALA A 377 1.49 2.06 -9.19
C ALA A 377 1.26 3.09 -8.07
N SER A 378 1.37 2.67 -6.81
CA SER A 378 1.20 3.53 -5.64
C SER A 378 2.30 4.59 -5.55
N THR A 379 3.57 4.18 -5.45
CA THR A 379 4.68 5.06 -5.10
C THR A 379 5.14 5.92 -6.29
N ALA A 380 5.18 5.36 -7.52
CA ALA A 380 5.68 6.11 -8.67
C ALA A 380 4.69 7.18 -9.17
N ILE A 381 3.39 6.94 -9.05
CA ILE A 381 2.36 7.81 -9.62
C ILE A 381 1.29 8.17 -8.60
N GLY A 382 0.71 7.19 -7.89
CA GLY A 382 -0.44 7.42 -7.00
C GLY A 382 -0.15 8.48 -5.94
N THR A 383 0.93 8.34 -5.20
CA THR A 383 1.34 9.29 -4.15
C THR A 383 1.67 10.68 -4.71
N PRO A 384 2.50 10.83 -5.78
CA PRO A 384 2.70 12.14 -6.42
C PRO A 384 1.41 12.80 -6.92
N ILE A 385 0.48 12.04 -7.49
CA ILE A 385 -0.82 12.57 -7.93
C ILE A 385 -1.66 13.01 -6.73
N ALA A 386 -1.71 12.22 -5.66
CA ALA A 386 -2.47 12.58 -4.45
C ALA A 386 -1.94 13.88 -3.82
N ILE A 387 -0.62 14.02 -3.73
CA ILE A 387 0.01 15.22 -3.16
C ILE A 387 -0.05 16.38 -4.14
N GLY A 388 0.39 16.18 -5.39
CA GLY A 388 0.56 17.25 -6.38
C GLY A 388 -0.73 17.77 -7.01
N LEU A 389 -1.74 16.90 -7.16
CA LEU A 389 -3.04 17.26 -7.75
C LEU A 389 -4.17 17.14 -6.74
N GLY A 390 -4.19 16.09 -5.91
CA GLY A 390 -5.30 15.80 -5.00
C GLY A 390 -5.44 16.89 -3.93
N ILE A 391 -4.37 17.24 -3.21
CA ILE A 391 -4.42 18.29 -2.18
C ILE A 391 -4.92 19.61 -2.76
N PRO A 392 -4.30 20.17 -3.83
CA PRO A 392 -4.76 21.41 -4.43
C PRO A 392 -6.21 21.37 -4.91
N LEU A 393 -6.60 20.26 -5.54
CA LEU A 393 -7.93 20.09 -6.11
C LEU A 393 -9.02 20.12 -5.03
N PHE A 394 -8.88 19.29 -3.99
CA PHE A 394 -9.89 19.19 -2.94
C PHE A 394 -9.93 20.42 -2.06
N LEU A 395 -8.79 21.06 -1.88
CA LEU A 395 -8.71 22.34 -1.17
C LEU A 395 -9.42 23.46 -1.96
N GLY A 396 -9.11 23.61 -3.25
CA GLY A 396 -9.78 24.60 -4.10
C GLY A 396 -11.29 24.34 -4.23
N LEU A 397 -11.69 23.06 -4.26
CA LEU A 397 -13.11 22.69 -4.27
C LEU A 397 -13.80 23.09 -2.95
N ALA A 398 -13.16 22.84 -1.82
CA ALA A 398 -13.69 23.21 -0.51
C ALA A 398 -13.83 24.74 -0.37
N GLN A 399 -12.84 25.51 -0.82
CA GLN A 399 -12.89 26.98 -0.84
C GLN A 399 -14.00 27.50 -1.76
N ALA A 400 -14.17 26.89 -2.93
CA ALA A 400 -15.22 27.30 -3.88
C ALA A 400 -16.64 27.04 -3.35
N ILE A 401 -16.86 25.98 -2.58
CA ILE A 401 -18.17 25.62 -2.02
C ILE A 401 -18.40 26.31 -0.68
N GLY A 402 -17.38 26.39 0.17
CA GLY A 402 -17.49 26.95 1.52
C GLY A 402 -17.61 28.49 1.56
N GLY A 403 -17.40 29.16 0.43
CA GLY A 403 -17.45 30.63 0.32
C GLY A 403 -16.44 31.25 1.29
N SER A 404 -15.16 31.31 0.87
CA SER A 404 -14.01 31.96 1.55
C SER A 404 -14.32 32.84 2.74
#